data_ec41ebfe9ca5a369d72c943d0d3935ab
#
_entry.id   ec41ebfe9ca5a369d72c943d0d3935ab
#
_cell.length_a   1.000
_cell.length_b   1.000
_cell.length_c   1.000
_cell.angle_alpha   90.00
_cell.angle_beta   90.00
_cell.angle_gamma   90.00
#
_symmetry.space_group_name_H-M   'P 1'
#
loop_
_entity.id
_entity.type
_entity.pdbx_description
1 polymer ?
#
loop_
_entity_poly.entity_id
_entity_poly.type
_entity_poly.pdbx_seq_one_letter_code
_entity_poly.pdbx_strand_id
1 'polypeptide(L)'
;MTVLHATQTKAASGASRSGRLFLLDLSGGRVLSMDPDGSHAHVIAADCPHPDGIVVDVEAGHVYWTNMGAIPNRNDGSIERADLDGSNRRFIVAPGGTFTPKQLHLDKANGKLYWSDREGMRVMRSNLDGSQIETLVQTGTGENDRRDQSRWCVGIAVDSERGQIYWTQKGGDNAEVGRILRAGIEIPKGETAADRSDIEVFFNGLPEPIDLEIDLEHRILYWTDRGNPPRGNTVNRAPIDAKPAENVPQIVVSDLMEGIGIALDVPGNRMFVTDLAGSLYAAKLVGTDKRMLLAAQGNLTGIAYVEV
;
A
#
# COMPACT_ATOMS: atom_id res chain seq x y z
N MET A 1 -42.86 15.24 -50.34
CA MET A 1 -41.80 16.01 -49.60
C MET A 1 -41.81 15.53 -48.15
N THR A 2 -40.95 14.62 -47.79
CA THR A 2 -40.85 14.09 -46.44
C THR A 2 -39.64 14.69 -45.77
N VAL A 3 -39.87 15.50 -44.71
CA VAL A 3 -38.84 16.18 -43.96
C VAL A 3 -38.29 15.18 -42.92
N LEU A 4 -37.03 14.78 -43.07
CA LEU A 4 -36.27 14.01 -42.09
C LEU A 4 -35.81 14.95 -40.97
N HIS A 5 -36.32 14.75 -39.76
CA HIS A 5 -35.78 15.37 -38.55
C HIS A 5 -34.53 14.60 -38.11
N ALA A 6 -33.38 15.23 -38.19
CA ALA A 6 -32.13 14.73 -37.60
C ALA A 6 -32.15 15.01 -36.09
N THR A 7 -32.21 13.98 -35.31
CA THR A 7 -32.03 14.03 -33.85
C THR A 7 -30.53 14.16 -33.56
N GLN A 8 -30.09 15.33 -33.16
CA GLN A 8 -28.73 15.53 -32.59
C GLN A 8 -28.70 14.90 -31.20
N THR A 9 -28.02 13.78 -31.09
CA THR A 9 -27.59 13.24 -29.79
C THR A 9 -26.50 14.15 -29.24
N LYS A 10 -26.84 14.88 -28.19
CA LYS A 10 -25.89 15.66 -27.38
C LYS A 10 -24.95 14.68 -26.68
N ALA A 11 -23.72 14.59 -27.15
CA ALA A 11 -22.67 13.89 -26.43
C ALA A 11 -22.51 14.58 -25.05
N ALA A 12 -22.71 13.81 -23.98
CA ALA A 12 -22.39 14.25 -22.64
C ALA A 12 -20.89 14.53 -22.60
N SER A 13 -20.47 15.76 -22.37
CA SER A 13 -19.11 16.12 -22.05
C SER A 13 -18.79 15.51 -20.69
N GLY A 14 -18.23 14.31 -20.67
CA GLY A 14 -17.60 13.77 -19.47
C GLY A 14 -16.48 14.74 -19.09
N ALA A 15 -16.58 15.38 -17.92
CA ALA A 15 -15.45 16.07 -17.33
C ALA A 15 -14.31 15.04 -17.29
N SER A 16 -13.17 15.35 -17.91
CA SER A 16 -12.00 14.49 -17.79
C SER A 16 -11.60 14.47 -16.31
N ARG A 17 -11.77 13.33 -15.62
CA ARG A 17 -11.28 13.16 -14.26
C ARG A 17 -9.78 13.41 -14.29
N SER A 18 -9.32 14.31 -13.46
CA SER A 18 -7.90 14.56 -13.31
C SER A 18 -7.35 13.60 -12.25
N GLY A 19 -6.28 12.89 -12.60
CA GLY A 19 -5.59 12.04 -11.61
C GLY A 19 -4.94 12.88 -10.52
N ARG A 20 -4.79 12.31 -9.31
CA ARG A 20 -4.09 12.93 -8.19
C ARG A 20 -3.26 11.92 -7.44
N LEU A 21 -2.06 12.33 -7.06
CA LEU A 21 -1.18 11.56 -6.18
C LEU A 21 -1.28 12.09 -4.75
N PHE A 22 -1.28 11.16 -3.81
CA PHE A 22 -1.09 11.41 -2.38
C PHE A 22 0.10 10.58 -1.92
N LEU A 23 1.06 11.18 -1.23
CA LEU A 23 2.26 10.49 -0.78
C LEU A 23 2.75 11.01 0.56
N LEU A 24 3.59 10.21 1.19
CA LEU A 24 4.09 10.44 2.53
C LEU A 24 5.57 10.77 2.51
N ASP A 25 5.95 11.84 3.19
CA ASP A 25 7.33 12.20 3.49
C ASP A 25 7.61 11.83 4.95
N LEU A 26 8.31 10.72 5.13
CA LEU A 26 8.67 10.16 6.43
C LEU A 26 9.52 11.15 7.25
N SER A 27 10.58 11.68 6.64
CA SER A 27 11.54 12.56 7.33
C SER A 27 10.96 13.94 7.60
N GLY A 28 10.08 14.42 6.72
CA GLY A 28 9.37 15.69 6.89
C GLY A 28 8.11 15.58 7.75
N GLY A 29 7.67 14.36 8.10
CA GLY A 29 6.43 14.15 8.85
C GLY A 29 5.20 14.71 8.15
N ARG A 30 5.05 14.48 6.84
CA ARG A 30 4.03 15.15 6.02
C ARG A 30 3.24 14.19 5.14
N VAL A 31 1.97 14.56 4.94
CA VAL A 31 1.13 14.04 3.85
C VAL A 31 1.10 15.08 2.74
N LEU A 32 1.46 14.69 1.54
CA LEU A 32 1.53 15.55 0.35
C LEU A 32 0.48 15.12 -0.66
N SER A 33 -0.03 16.08 -1.44
CA SER A 33 -0.84 15.82 -2.64
C SER A 33 -0.28 16.60 -3.81
N MET A 34 -0.32 16.02 -5.03
CA MET A 34 0.20 16.62 -6.25
C MET A 34 -0.43 16.04 -7.51
N ASP A 35 -0.20 16.66 -8.63
CA ASP A 35 -0.61 16.15 -9.93
C ASP A 35 0.25 14.93 -10.33
N PRO A 36 -0.23 14.05 -11.25
CA PRO A 36 0.51 12.83 -11.63
C PRO A 36 1.82 13.07 -12.38
N ASP A 37 2.12 14.30 -12.73
CA ASP A 37 3.42 14.70 -13.31
C ASP A 37 4.41 15.25 -12.25
N GLY A 38 4.00 15.28 -10.97
CA GLY A 38 4.78 15.80 -9.86
C GLY A 38 4.62 17.32 -9.63
N SER A 39 3.82 18.01 -10.44
CA SER A 39 3.55 19.43 -10.28
C SER A 39 2.48 19.71 -9.22
N HIS A 40 2.32 20.99 -8.86
CA HIS A 40 1.31 21.49 -7.93
C HIS A 40 1.27 20.75 -6.59
N ALA A 41 2.46 20.42 -6.07
CA ALA A 41 2.59 19.77 -4.76
C ALA A 41 2.16 20.71 -3.63
N HIS A 42 1.36 20.19 -2.69
CA HIS A 42 0.98 20.90 -1.49
C HIS A 42 0.87 19.95 -0.29
N VAL A 43 1.00 20.50 0.91
CA VAL A 43 0.92 19.75 2.17
C VAL A 43 -0.54 19.63 2.58
N ILE A 44 -1.02 18.39 2.76
CA ILE A 44 -2.35 18.05 3.29
C ILE A 44 -2.30 18.01 4.83
N ALA A 45 -1.27 17.39 5.39
CA ALA A 45 -1.06 17.32 6.83
C ALA A 45 0.43 17.39 7.16
N ALA A 46 0.76 17.99 8.31
CA ALA A 46 2.10 18.06 8.88
C ALA A 46 2.12 17.45 10.28
N ASP A 47 3.32 17.39 10.89
CA ASP A 47 3.51 16.81 12.22
C ASP A 47 2.97 15.38 12.35
N CYS A 48 3.17 14.58 11.28
CA CYS A 48 2.85 13.17 11.26
C CYS A 48 4.05 12.36 11.78
N PRO A 49 3.94 11.60 12.89
CA PRO A 49 5.08 10.90 13.47
C PRO A 49 5.49 9.67 12.67
N HIS A 50 6.40 9.85 11.71
CA HIS A 50 6.91 8.84 10.77
C HIS A 50 5.80 8.16 9.94
N PRO A 51 5.13 8.90 9.05
CA PRO A 51 4.05 8.34 8.23
C PRO A 51 4.58 7.31 7.22
N ASP A 52 3.80 6.23 6.94
CA ASP A 52 4.29 5.14 6.09
C ASP A 52 3.29 4.62 5.05
N GLY A 53 2.06 4.25 5.39
CA GLY A 53 1.03 3.75 4.47
C GLY A 53 -0.08 4.78 4.26
N ILE A 54 -0.63 4.86 3.04
CA ILE A 54 -1.67 5.83 2.69
C ILE A 54 -2.70 5.24 1.75
N VAL A 55 -3.97 5.54 1.97
CA VAL A 55 -5.08 5.24 1.05
C VAL A 55 -6.06 6.40 0.98
N VAL A 56 -6.80 6.49 -0.12
CA VAL A 56 -7.73 7.60 -0.38
C VAL A 56 -9.10 7.07 -0.77
N ASP A 57 -10.14 7.56 -0.10
CA ASP A 57 -11.54 7.39 -0.48
C ASP A 57 -12.07 8.70 -1.08
N VAL A 58 -12.02 8.80 -2.41
CA VAL A 58 -12.46 10.01 -3.13
C VAL A 58 -13.96 10.25 -2.96
N GLU A 59 -14.78 9.21 -2.95
CA GLU A 59 -16.23 9.36 -2.83
C GLU A 59 -16.65 9.87 -1.45
N ALA A 60 -15.97 9.40 -0.40
CA ALA A 60 -16.16 9.90 0.96
C ALA A 60 -15.41 11.23 1.21
N GLY A 61 -14.50 11.61 0.32
CA GLY A 61 -13.66 12.81 0.47
C GLY A 61 -12.57 12.66 1.53
N HIS A 62 -12.04 11.45 1.77
CA HIS A 62 -11.13 11.16 2.88
C HIS A 62 -9.78 10.61 2.43
N VAL A 63 -8.72 11.02 3.13
CA VAL A 63 -7.40 10.40 3.08
C VAL A 63 -7.08 9.77 4.44
N TYR A 64 -6.54 8.54 4.44
CA TYR A 64 -6.13 7.80 5.63
C TYR A 64 -4.64 7.50 5.54
N TRP A 65 -3.92 7.60 6.65
CA TRP A 65 -2.50 7.24 6.71
C TRP A 65 -2.12 6.63 8.06
N THR A 66 -1.09 5.80 8.02
CA THR A 66 -0.46 5.26 9.22
C THR A 66 0.67 6.17 9.69
N ASN A 67 0.86 6.21 11.00
CA ASN A 67 2.04 6.79 11.64
C ASN A 67 2.74 5.68 12.45
N MET A 68 4.01 5.47 12.20
CA MET A 68 4.80 4.45 12.90
C MET A 68 5.08 4.78 14.37
N GLY A 69 4.75 5.99 14.79
CA GLY A 69 5.02 6.50 16.13
C GLY A 69 6.24 7.43 16.19
N ALA A 70 6.37 8.19 17.27
CA ALA A 70 7.43 9.17 17.44
C ALA A 70 8.75 8.54 17.91
N ILE A 71 8.68 7.40 18.58
CA ILE A 71 9.82 6.74 19.22
C ILE A 71 9.97 5.32 18.66
N PRO A 72 11.12 4.98 18.03
CA PRO A 72 11.37 3.63 17.55
C PRO A 72 11.17 2.55 18.64
N ASN A 73 10.61 1.40 18.25
CA ASN A 73 10.35 0.26 19.14
C ASN A 73 9.42 0.53 20.33
N ARG A 74 8.63 1.60 20.26
CA ARG A 74 7.59 1.91 21.23
C ARG A 74 6.21 1.65 20.62
N ASN A 75 5.28 1.19 21.46
CA ASN A 75 3.89 1.02 21.07
C ASN A 75 3.17 2.38 21.09
N ASP A 76 3.45 3.24 20.12
CA ASP A 76 2.83 4.57 19.98
C ASP A 76 2.37 4.86 18.52
N GLY A 77 2.29 3.82 17.71
CA GLY A 77 1.75 3.91 16.36
C GLY A 77 0.26 4.26 16.34
N SER A 78 -0.18 4.88 15.26
CA SER A 78 -1.56 5.34 15.08
C SER A 78 -1.99 5.30 13.61
N ILE A 79 -3.29 5.44 13.38
CA ILE A 79 -3.85 5.68 12.05
C ILE A 79 -4.71 6.93 12.13
N GLU A 80 -4.49 7.84 11.20
CA GLU A 80 -5.24 9.08 11.10
C GLU A 80 -6.05 9.16 9.81
N ARG A 81 -7.03 10.05 9.81
CA ARG A 81 -7.84 10.43 8.67
C ARG A 81 -7.99 11.95 8.63
N ALA A 82 -8.01 12.53 7.43
CA ALA A 82 -8.46 13.88 7.18
C ALA A 82 -9.36 13.93 5.94
N ASP A 83 -9.98 15.06 5.68
CA ASP A 83 -10.57 15.33 4.38
C ASP A 83 -9.47 15.58 3.34
N LEU A 84 -9.80 15.53 2.04
CA LEU A 84 -8.79 15.61 0.97
C LEU A 84 -8.03 16.96 0.95
N ASP A 85 -8.59 18.01 1.57
CA ASP A 85 -7.94 19.30 1.76
C ASP A 85 -7.14 19.42 3.07
N GLY A 86 -7.09 18.35 3.86
CA GLY A 86 -6.40 18.30 5.16
C GLY A 86 -7.25 18.73 6.34
N SER A 87 -8.47 19.22 6.13
CA SER A 87 -9.38 19.58 7.22
C SER A 87 -9.92 18.36 7.97
N ASN A 88 -10.56 18.57 9.12
CA ASN A 88 -11.19 17.51 9.93
C ASN A 88 -10.27 16.34 10.29
N ARG A 89 -8.96 16.59 10.43
CA ARG A 89 -7.97 15.59 10.85
C ARG A 89 -8.29 15.00 12.21
N ARG A 90 -8.25 13.66 12.32
CA ARG A 90 -8.51 12.93 13.55
C ARG A 90 -7.89 11.54 13.55
N PHE A 91 -7.70 10.97 14.73
CA PHE A 91 -7.32 9.57 14.87
C PHE A 91 -8.48 8.64 14.52
N ILE A 92 -8.19 7.61 13.72
CA ILE A 92 -9.03 6.43 13.50
C ILE A 92 -8.57 5.33 14.45
N VAL A 93 -7.26 5.12 14.58
CA VAL A 93 -6.66 4.29 15.61
C VAL A 93 -5.75 5.19 16.43
N ALA A 94 -6.08 5.37 17.72
CA ALA A 94 -5.32 6.23 18.61
C ALA A 94 -3.89 5.70 18.83
N PRO A 95 -2.92 6.56 19.21
CA PRO A 95 -1.58 6.12 19.57
C PRO A 95 -1.60 4.99 20.60
N GLY A 96 -0.88 3.90 20.29
CA GLY A 96 -0.87 2.67 21.10
C GLY A 96 -1.93 1.63 20.72
N GLY A 97 -2.87 1.94 19.86
CA GLY A 97 -3.84 0.98 19.33
C GLY A 97 -3.21 0.01 18.30
N THR A 98 -2.09 0.41 17.72
CA THR A 98 -1.22 -0.40 16.86
C THR A 98 0.23 -0.10 17.22
N PHE A 99 1.17 -1.04 16.96
CA PHE A 99 2.55 -0.86 17.42
C PHE A 99 3.34 0.02 16.43
N THR A 100 3.55 -0.48 15.21
CA THR A 100 4.25 0.22 14.12
C THR A 100 3.51 -0.07 12.82
N PRO A 101 2.36 0.58 12.61
CA PRO A 101 1.57 0.32 11.40
C PRO A 101 2.34 0.78 10.18
N LYS A 102 2.36 -0.08 9.15
CA LYS A 102 3.03 0.11 7.88
C LYS A 102 1.99 0.38 6.79
N GLN A 103 2.02 -0.38 5.71
CA GLN A 103 1.13 -0.14 4.58
C GLN A 103 -0.34 -0.36 4.93
N LEU A 104 -1.21 0.40 4.25
CA LEU A 104 -2.67 0.37 4.37
C LEU A 104 -3.30 -0.18 3.10
N HIS A 105 -4.46 -0.83 3.25
CA HIS A 105 -5.36 -1.13 2.14
C HIS A 105 -6.79 -0.74 2.50
N LEU A 106 -7.51 -0.13 1.55
CA LEU A 106 -8.90 0.28 1.69
C LEU A 106 -9.82 -0.67 0.91
N ASP A 107 -10.61 -1.46 1.61
CA ASP A 107 -11.74 -2.19 1.05
C ASP A 107 -13.00 -1.35 1.18
N LYS A 108 -13.20 -0.49 0.18
CA LYS A 108 -14.32 0.44 0.15
C LYS A 108 -15.68 -0.26 0.11
N ALA A 109 -15.77 -1.37 -0.64
CA ALA A 109 -17.02 -2.11 -0.81
C ALA A 109 -17.56 -2.66 0.52
N ASN A 110 -16.67 -3.09 1.42
CA ASN A 110 -17.01 -3.64 2.73
C ASN A 110 -16.79 -2.66 3.88
N GLY A 111 -16.37 -1.41 3.60
CA GLY A 111 -16.14 -0.38 4.61
C GLY A 111 -15.04 -0.73 5.60
N LYS A 112 -13.93 -1.32 5.13
CA LYS A 112 -12.83 -1.80 5.96
C LYS A 112 -11.50 -1.16 5.59
N LEU A 113 -10.68 -0.92 6.62
CA LEU A 113 -9.24 -0.65 6.53
C LEU A 113 -8.46 -1.88 6.98
N TYR A 114 -7.41 -2.21 6.24
CA TYR A 114 -6.46 -3.27 6.57
C TYR A 114 -5.07 -2.67 6.69
N TRP A 115 -4.24 -3.16 7.61
CA TRP A 115 -2.85 -2.73 7.73
C TRP A 115 -1.95 -3.83 8.27
N SER A 116 -0.69 -3.73 7.92
CA SER A 116 0.38 -4.51 8.54
C SER A 116 0.96 -3.75 9.72
N ASP A 117 1.13 -4.40 10.86
CA ASP A 117 1.71 -3.86 12.09
C ASP A 117 3.06 -4.53 12.33
N ARG A 118 4.15 -3.86 11.92
CA ARG A 118 5.49 -4.44 11.78
C ARG A 118 6.01 -5.05 13.08
N GLU A 119 6.32 -4.23 14.06
CA GLU A 119 6.78 -4.70 15.38
C GLU A 119 5.64 -5.24 16.25
N GLY A 120 4.39 -4.98 15.89
CA GLY A 120 3.24 -5.69 16.42
C GLY A 120 3.14 -7.14 15.92
N MET A 121 3.87 -7.44 14.83
CA MET A 121 3.91 -8.77 14.21
C MET A 121 2.52 -9.27 13.84
N ARG A 122 1.72 -8.39 13.20
CA ARG A 122 0.30 -8.64 12.92
C ARG A 122 -0.13 -8.12 11.57
N VAL A 123 -1.19 -8.71 11.03
CA VAL A 123 -2.06 -8.10 10.02
C VAL A 123 -3.40 -7.82 10.69
N MET A 124 -3.90 -6.62 10.52
CA MET A 124 -5.06 -6.11 11.23
C MET A 124 -6.09 -5.51 10.28
N ARG A 125 -7.35 -5.42 10.74
CA ARG A 125 -8.40 -4.64 10.08
C ARG A 125 -9.27 -3.90 11.09
N SER A 126 -9.99 -2.90 10.60
CA SER A 126 -11.06 -2.20 11.33
C SER A 126 -12.14 -1.72 10.37
N ASN A 127 -13.24 -1.18 10.92
CA ASN A 127 -14.11 -0.31 10.15
C ASN A 127 -13.41 1.01 9.82
N LEU A 128 -13.92 1.77 8.82
CA LEU A 128 -13.35 3.08 8.41
C LEU A 128 -13.38 4.14 9.50
N ASP A 129 -14.20 3.97 10.53
CA ASP A 129 -14.26 4.85 11.70
C ASP A 129 -13.33 4.41 12.85
N GLY A 130 -12.58 3.32 12.66
CA GLY A 130 -11.67 2.73 13.64
C GLY A 130 -12.35 1.81 14.65
N SER A 131 -13.64 1.58 14.55
CA SER A 131 -14.34 0.57 15.38
C SER A 131 -14.01 -0.85 14.93
N GLN A 132 -14.28 -1.84 15.78
CA GLN A 132 -14.09 -3.26 15.49
C GLN A 132 -12.67 -3.60 14.98
N ILE A 133 -11.65 -3.17 15.73
CA ILE A 133 -10.27 -3.55 15.44
C ILE A 133 -10.09 -5.04 15.69
N GLU A 134 -9.58 -5.76 14.68
CA GLU A 134 -9.35 -7.20 14.71
C GLU A 134 -7.92 -7.53 14.26
N THR A 135 -7.33 -8.58 14.84
CA THR A 135 -6.10 -9.19 14.34
C THR A 135 -6.45 -10.37 13.45
N LEU A 136 -6.05 -10.34 12.19
CA LEU A 136 -6.31 -11.40 11.21
C LEU A 136 -5.18 -12.42 11.14
N VAL A 137 -3.94 -11.97 11.34
CA VAL A 137 -2.73 -12.81 11.38
C VAL A 137 -1.86 -12.34 12.54
N GLN A 138 -1.33 -13.28 13.33
CA GLN A 138 -0.37 -13.01 14.38
C GLN A 138 0.87 -13.88 14.18
N THR A 139 2.01 -13.27 13.86
CA THR A 139 3.26 -13.99 13.53
C THR A 139 4.21 -14.15 14.70
N GLY A 140 3.94 -13.46 15.81
CA GLY A 140 4.73 -13.55 17.04
C GLY A 140 4.15 -12.71 18.16
N THR A 141 4.64 -12.90 19.38
CA THR A 141 4.22 -12.18 20.57
C THR A 141 5.40 -11.84 21.47
N GLY A 142 5.31 -10.69 22.12
CA GLY A 142 6.31 -10.26 23.10
C GLY A 142 7.63 -9.77 22.48
N GLU A 143 8.57 -9.42 23.37
CA GLU A 143 9.80 -8.74 22.97
C GLU A 143 10.79 -9.64 22.25
N ASN A 144 10.87 -10.92 22.63
CA ASN A 144 11.81 -11.85 22.01
C ASN A 144 11.44 -12.12 20.54
N ASP A 145 10.16 -12.36 20.26
CA ASP A 145 9.70 -12.56 18.88
C ASP A 145 9.86 -11.29 18.05
N ARG A 146 9.71 -10.09 18.66
CA ARG A 146 9.88 -8.80 17.98
C ARG A 146 11.30 -8.57 17.46
N ARG A 147 12.31 -9.24 18.04
CA ARG A 147 13.70 -9.17 17.53
C ARG A 147 13.91 -10.00 16.27
N ASP A 148 13.01 -10.93 15.99
CA ASP A 148 13.03 -11.75 14.78
C ASP A 148 12.32 -11.00 13.64
N GLN A 149 13.10 -10.33 12.80
CA GLN A 149 12.58 -9.52 11.69
C GLN A 149 11.85 -10.37 10.62
N SER A 150 12.03 -11.69 10.61
CA SER A 150 11.28 -12.57 9.72
C SER A 150 9.79 -12.67 10.06
N ARG A 151 9.40 -12.18 11.24
CA ARG A 151 8.00 -12.08 11.73
C ARG A 151 7.32 -10.76 11.40
N TRP A 152 8.07 -9.78 10.90
CA TRP A 152 7.58 -8.42 10.67
C TRP A 152 6.71 -8.32 9.42
N CYS A 153 5.43 -7.96 9.61
CA CYS A 153 4.49 -7.72 8.53
C CYS A 153 4.60 -6.26 8.03
N VAL A 154 4.71 -6.04 6.71
CA VAL A 154 4.97 -4.69 6.15
C VAL A 154 3.95 -4.27 5.11
N GLY A 155 3.88 -4.93 3.95
CA GLY A 155 2.90 -4.66 2.91
C GLY A 155 1.57 -5.37 3.16
N ILE A 156 0.50 -4.87 2.56
CA ILE A 156 -0.84 -5.46 2.62
C ILE A 156 -1.61 -5.18 1.34
N ALA A 157 -2.24 -6.19 0.76
CA ALA A 157 -3.21 -6.04 -0.31
C ALA A 157 -4.38 -7.00 -0.11
N VAL A 158 -5.56 -6.65 -0.60
CA VAL A 158 -6.79 -7.41 -0.37
C VAL A 158 -7.52 -7.65 -1.69
N ASP A 159 -7.88 -8.89 -1.93
CA ASP A 159 -8.82 -9.30 -2.96
C ASP A 159 -10.16 -9.64 -2.29
N SER A 160 -10.99 -8.62 -2.10
CA SER A 160 -12.27 -8.74 -1.42
C SER A 160 -13.25 -9.64 -2.16
N GLU A 161 -13.17 -9.71 -3.50
CA GLU A 161 -14.07 -10.53 -4.32
C GLU A 161 -13.83 -12.01 -4.07
N ARG A 162 -12.56 -12.41 -3.86
CA ARG A 162 -12.18 -13.79 -3.53
C ARG A 162 -11.98 -14.04 -2.06
N GLY A 163 -12.15 -13.01 -1.22
CA GLY A 163 -11.99 -13.10 0.21
C GLY A 163 -10.57 -13.45 0.64
N GLN A 164 -9.54 -12.87 -0.02
CA GLN A 164 -8.13 -13.15 0.25
C GLN A 164 -7.37 -11.90 0.67
N ILE A 165 -6.44 -12.06 1.62
CA ILE A 165 -5.43 -11.08 2.00
C ILE A 165 -4.04 -11.56 1.59
N TYR A 166 -3.20 -10.61 1.19
CA TYR A 166 -1.78 -10.81 0.87
C TYR A 166 -0.96 -9.88 1.75
N TRP A 167 0.15 -10.34 2.30
CA TRP A 167 1.06 -9.49 3.07
C TRP A 167 2.51 -9.87 2.84
N THR A 168 3.41 -8.91 3.05
CA THR A 168 4.85 -9.16 3.02
C THR A 168 5.39 -9.39 4.43
N GLN A 169 6.37 -10.29 4.54
CA GLN A 169 7.32 -10.36 5.64
C GLN A 169 8.71 -10.10 5.08
N LYS A 170 9.26 -8.93 5.39
CA LYS A 170 10.47 -8.47 4.71
C LYS A 170 11.74 -9.24 5.07
N GLY A 171 11.80 -9.83 6.25
CA GLY A 171 13.03 -10.40 6.81
C GLY A 171 13.97 -9.33 7.36
N GLY A 172 15.20 -9.72 7.67
CA GLY A 172 16.28 -8.78 8.00
C GLY A 172 16.76 -8.01 6.77
N ASP A 173 17.49 -6.91 7.00
CA ASP A 173 18.00 -6.09 5.90
C ASP A 173 18.93 -6.91 5.01
N ASN A 174 18.61 -6.99 3.73
CA ASN A 174 19.33 -7.77 2.70
C ASN A 174 19.55 -9.26 3.04
N ALA A 175 18.69 -9.86 3.88
CA ALA A 175 18.86 -11.23 4.32
C ALA A 175 18.38 -12.28 3.32
N GLU A 176 17.68 -11.89 2.25
CA GLU A 176 17.11 -12.77 1.22
C GLU A 176 16.19 -13.87 1.78
N VAL A 177 15.49 -13.56 2.87
CA VAL A 177 14.50 -14.43 3.52
C VAL A 177 13.09 -13.87 3.48
N GLY A 178 12.91 -12.79 2.70
CA GLY A 178 11.62 -12.14 2.53
C GLY A 178 10.58 -13.05 1.91
N ARG A 179 9.33 -12.83 2.27
CA ARG A 179 8.19 -13.64 1.82
C ARG A 179 7.00 -12.76 1.45
N ILE A 180 6.20 -13.26 0.52
CA ILE A 180 4.81 -12.84 0.34
C ILE A 180 3.93 -14.02 0.73
N LEU A 181 2.97 -13.78 1.60
CA LEU A 181 2.03 -14.78 2.09
C LEU A 181 0.61 -14.38 1.71
N ARG A 182 -0.30 -15.36 1.68
CA ARG A 182 -1.73 -15.13 1.51
C ARG A 182 -2.54 -16.02 2.45
N ALA A 183 -3.76 -15.59 2.75
CA ALA A 183 -4.74 -16.37 3.51
C ALA A 183 -6.15 -15.88 3.18
N GLY A 184 -7.16 -16.57 3.64
CA GLY A 184 -8.52 -16.04 3.64
C GLY A 184 -8.63 -14.75 4.46
N ILE A 185 -9.55 -13.85 4.14
CA ILE A 185 -9.86 -12.69 4.99
C ILE A 185 -10.36 -13.17 6.36
N GLU A 186 -11.30 -14.11 6.36
CA GLU A 186 -11.85 -14.66 7.60
C GLU A 186 -10.95 -15.80 8.13
N ILE A 187 -10.75 -15.82 9.45
CA ILE A 187 -10.01 -16.89 10.11
C ILE A 187 -10.84 -18.17 10.04
N PRO A 188 -10.24 -19.33 9.72
CA PRO A 188 -10.95 -20.60 9.68
C PRO A 188 -11.67 -20.89 11.01
N LYS A 189 -12.86 -21.49 10.91
CA LYS A 189 -13.72 -21.73 12.08
C LYS A 189 -13.00 -22.57 13.15
N GLY A 190 -12.91 -22.02 14.35
CA GLY A 190 -12.29 -22.66 15.51
C GLY A 190 -10.80 -22.40 15.66
N GLU A 191 -10.20 -21.64 14.76
CA GLU A 191 -8.80 -21.22 14.80
C GLU A 191 -8.66 -19.77 15.28
N THR A 192 -7.44 -19.35 15.54
CA THR A 192 -7.10 -17.99 15.94
C THR A 192 -6.13 -17.35 14.94
N ALA A 193 -5.91 -16.03 15.05
CA ALA A 193 -4.94 -15.32 14.22
C ALA A 193 -3.50 -15.87 14.31
N ALA A 194 -3.17 -16.58 15.42
CA ALA A 194 -1.83 -17.08 15.67
C ALA A 194 -1.60 -18.52 15.14
N ASP A 195 -2.67 -19.27 14.96
CA ASP A 195 -2.59 -20.71 14.60
C ASP A 195 -3.45 -21.09 13.39
N ARG A 196 -3.84 -20.10 12.57
CA ARG A 196 -4.65 -20.32 11.37
C ARG A 196 -3.92 -21.19 10.36
N SER A 197 -4.62 -22.22 9.87
CA SER A 197 -4.07 -23.27 9.00
C SER A 197 -4.07 -22.92 7.51
N ASP A 198 -4.75 -21.84 7.11
CA ASP A 198 -4.94 -21.44 5.72
C ASP A 198 -3.86 -20.48 5.18
N ILE A 199 -2.82 -20.20 5.98
CA ILE A 199 -1.69 -19.37 5.52
C ILE A 199 -0.88 -20.15 4.48
N GLU A 200 -0.75 -19.55 3.30
CA GLU A 200 0.07 -20.09 2.22
C GLU A 200 1.25 -19.14 1.91
N VAL A 201 2.44 -19.71 1.73
CA VAL A 201 3.60 -18.96 1.23
C VAL A 201 3.44 -18.80 -0.28
N PHE A 202 3.16 -17.57 -0.72
CA PHE A 202 3.00 -17.25 -2.14
C PHE A 202 4.35 -17.07 -2.84
N PHE A 203 5.30 -16.36 -2.19
CA PHE A 203 6.71 -16.28 -2.57
C PHE A 203 7.60 -16.36 -1.34
N ASN A 204 8.79 -16.92 -1.51
CA ASN A 204 9.84 -16.96 -0.50
C ASN A 204 11.21 -16.62 -1.10
N GLY A 205 12.20 -16.39 -0.24
CA GLY A 205 13.56 -16.08 -0.67
C GLY A 205 13.65 -14.78 -1.46
N LEU A 206 12.73 -13.84 -1.21
CA LEU A 206 12.78 -12.49 -1.78
C LEU A 206 13.82 -11.67 -1.01
N PRO A 207 14.49 -10.69 -1.66
CA PRO A 207 15.48 -9.87 -0.97
C PRO A 207 14.90 -9.12 0.24
N GLU A 208 13.93 -8.22 0.02
CA GLU A 208 13.28 -7.46 1.07
C GLU A 208 11.96 -6.84 0.56
N PRO A 209 10.88 -7.64 0.40
CA PRO A 209 9.62 -7.16 -0.15
C PRO A 209 8.93 -6.20 0.83
N ILE A 210 8.41 -5.08 0.31
CA ILE A 210 7.81 -4.00 1.11
C ILE A 210 6.32 -3.87 0.81
N ASP A 211 5.93 -3.06 -0.16
CA ASP A 211 4.55 -2.72 -0.45
C ASP A 211 3.93 -3.65 -1.49
N LEU A 212 2.61 -3.80 -1.44
CA LEU A 212 1.83 -4.67 -2.33
C LEU A 212 0.66 -3.89 -2.95
N GLU A 213 0.47 -4.06 -4.26
CA GLU A 213 -0.72 -3.62 -4.98
C GLU A 213 -1.25 -4.73 -5.89
N ILE A 214 -2.57 -4.83 -6.03
CA ILE A 214 -3.20 -5.81 -6.92
C ILE A 214 -3.95 -5.10 -8.04
N ASP A 215 -3.58 -5.43 -9.27
CA ASP A 215 -4.43 -5.21 -10.44
C ASP A 215 -5.48 -6.33 -10.48
N LEU A 216 -6.66 -6.05 -9.94
CA LEU A 216 -7.76 -7.02 -9.88
C LEU A 216 -8.35 -7.33 -11.25
N GLU A 217 -8.29 -6.39 -12.20
CA GLU A 217 -8.79 -6.58 -13.56
C GLU A 217 -7.96 -7.61 -14.33
N HIS A 218 -6.62 -7.51 -14.24
CA HIS A 218 -5.71 -8.41 -14.95
C HIS A 218 -5.16 -9.53 -14.06
N ARG A 219 -5.55 -9.57 -12.78
CA ARG A 219 -5.15 -10.60 -11.81
C ARG A 219 -3.64 -10.65 -11.58
N ILE A 220 -3.01 -9.48 -11.39
CA ILE A 220 -1.56 -9.34 -11.21
C ILE A 220 -1.28 -8.67 -9.87
N LEU A 221 -0.41 -9.29 -9.06
CA LEU A 221 0.20 -8.70 -7.88
C LEU A 221 1.46 -7.95 -8.29
N TYR A 222 1.61 -6.73 -7.79
CA TYR A 222 2.82 -5.92 -7.87
C TYR A 222 3.40 -5.73 -6.47
N TRP A 223 4.73 -5.63 -6.38
CA TRP A 223 5.38 -5.28 -5.12
C TRP A 223 6.71 -4.56 -5.34
N THR A 224 7.05 -3.71 -4.38
CA THR A 224 8.39 -3.14 -4.27
C THR A 224 9.28 -4.07 -3.46
N ASP A 225 10.55 -4.12 -3.83
CA ASP A 225 11.58 -4.82 -3.09
C ASP A 225 12.77 -3.87 -2.89
N ARG A 226 13.11 -3.59 -1.63
CA ARG A 226 14.16 -2.63 -1.28
C ARG A 226 15.53 -3.25 -1.04
N GLY A 227 15.66 -4.56 -1.09
CA GLY A 227 16.93 -5.27 -0.91
C GLY A 227 18.00 -4.89 -1.93
N ASN A 228 19.13 -5.54 -1.86
CA ASN A 228 20.26 -5.27 -2.77
C ASN A 228 19.98 -5.72 -4.21
N PRO A 229 20.49 -4.95 -5.22
CA PRO A 229 20.49 -5.40 -6.60
C PRO A 229 21.24 -6.74 -6.76
N PRO A 230 20.93 -7.54 -7.81
CA PRO A 230 20.02 -7.22 -8.91
C PRO A 230 18.55 -7.53 -8.65
N ARG A 231 18.21 -8.26 -7.57
CA ARG A 231 16.83 -8.68 -7.29
C ARG A 231 16.06 -7.68 -6.41
N GLY A 232 16.76 -6.86 -5.64
CA GLY A 232 16.22 -5.76 -4.85
C GLY A 232 16.40 -4.40 -5.52
N ASN A 233 15.89 -3.36 -4.88
CA ASN A 233 15.72 -2.02 -5.46
C ASN A 233 14.88 -2.05 -6.75
N THR A 234 13.78 -2.81 -6.71
CA THR A 234 12.98 -3.17 -7.88
C THR A 234 11.49 -3.01 -7.61
N VAL A 235 10.70 -2.92 -8.70
CA VAL A 235 9.29 -3.32 -8.71
C VAL A 235 9.19 -4.65 -9.42
N ASN A 236 8.45 -5.55 -8.83
CA ASN A 236 8.20 -6.89 -9.33
C ASN A 236 6.70 -7.08 -9.57
N ARG A 237 6.34 -8.06 -10.39
CA ARG A 237 4.95 -8.48 -10.57
C ARG A 237 4.84 -9.98 -10.84
N ALA A 238 3.67 -10.55 -10.54
CA ALA A 238 3.35 -11.93 -10.86
C ALA A 238 1.82 -12.15 -10.91
N PRO A 239 1.33 -13.12 -11.68
CA PRO A 239 -0.08 -13.51 -11.64
C PRO A 239 -0.49 -14.02 -10.25
N ILE A 240 -1.61 -13.53 -9.70
CA ILE A 240 -2.10 -13.98 -8.39
C ILE A 240 -2.80 -15.34 -8.44
N ASP A 241 -3.25 -15.76 -9.62
CA ASP A 241 -3.97 -17.02 -9.83
C ASP A 241 -3.05 -18.19 -10.20
N ALA A 242 -1.75 -17.93 -10.44
CA ALA A 242 -0.77 -18.99 -10.67
C ALA A 242 -0.49 -19.77 -9.38
N LYS A 243 -0.19 -21.06 -9.54
CA LYS A 243 0.24 -21.87 -8.40
C LYS A 243 1.60 -21.39 -7.91
N PRO A 244 1.82 -21.23 -6.60
CA PRO A 244 3.09 -20.69 -6.08
C PRO A 244 4.34 -21.40 -6.61
N ALA A 245 4.30 -22.73 -6.73
CA ALA A 245 5.43 -23.52 -7.24
C ALA A 245 5.78 -23.27 -8.73
N GLU A 246 4.85 -22.74 -9.51
CA GLU A 246 5.00 -22.46 -10.95
C GLU A 246 5.14 -20.96 -11.23
N ASN A 247 4.95 -20.12 -10.21
CA ASN A 247 4.89 -18.68 -10.32
C ASN A 247 6.29 -18.07 -10.15
N VAL A 248 6.76 -17.35 -11.17
CA VAL A 248 8.09 -16.72 -11.15
C VAL A 248 7.91 -15.20 -11.17
N PRO A 249 8.47 -14.48 -10.19
CA PRO A 249 8.48 -13.03 -10.19
C PRO A 249 9.12 -12.44 -11.44
N GLN A 250 8.48 -11.45 -12.04
CA GLN A 250 9.03 -10.63 -13.11
C GLN A 250 9.44 -9.28 -12.56
N ILE A 251 10.72 -8.93 -12.65
CA ILE A 251 11.20 -7.56 -12.38
C ILE A 251 10.73 -6.67 -13.55
N VAL A 252 10.00 -5.60 -13.23
CA VAL A 252 9.51 -4.65 -14.23
C VAL A 252 10.18 -3.26 -14.12
N VAL A 253 10.62 -2.88 -12.91
CA VAL A 253 11.41 -1.65 -12.70
C VAL A 253 12.64 -2.02 -11.88
N SER A 254 13.80 -1.47 -12.22
CA SER A 254 15.06 -1.59 -11.46
C SER A 254 15.63 -0.20 -11.13
N ASP A 255 16.75 -0.20 -10.43
CA ASP A 255 17.50 1.02 -10.09
C ASP A 255 16.67 2.03 -9.28
N LEU A 256 15.94 1.52 -8.28
CA LEU A 256 15.36 2.31 -7.19
C LEU A 256 16.43 2.51 -6.10
N MET A 257 16.17 3.40 -5.16
CA MET A 257 17.02 3.63 -3.98
C MET A 257 16.22 3.35 -2.71
N GLU A 258 16.12 2.08 -2.36
CA GLU A 258 15.22 1.54 -1.32
C GLU A 258 13.75 1.83 -1.65
N GLY A 259 13.23 1.15 -2.70
CA GLY A 259 11.84 1.28 -3.13
C GLY A 259 10.85 0.91 -2.04
N ILE A 260 9.88 1.81 -1.75
CA ILE A 260 8.91 1.63 -0.67
C ILE A 260 7.49 1.54 -1.22
N GLY A 261 6.86 2.64 -1.59
CA GLY A 261 5.46 2.68 -1.97
C GLY A 261 5.24 2.42 -3.45
N ILE A 262 4.12 1.81 -3.78
CA ILE A 262 3.65 1.63 -5.16
C ILE A 262 2.17 1.97 -5.25
N ALA A 263 1.75 2.67 -6.31
CA ALA A 263 0.36 2.90 -6.65
C ALA A 263 0.11 2.59 -8.13
N LEU A 264 -1.02 1.99 -8.45
CA LEU A 264 -1.40 1.61 -9.81
C LEU A 264 -2.51 2.53 -10.35
N ASP A 265 -2.32 2.99 -11.58
CA ASP A 265 -3.36 3.55 -12.45
C ASP A 265 -3.59 2.55 -13.58
N VAL A 266 -4.41 1.54 -13.31
CA VAL A 266 -4.67 0.44 -14.25
C VAL A 266 -5.32 0.96 -15.54
N PRO A 267 -6.37 1.80 -15.51
CA PRO A 267 -6.95 2.36 -16.73
C PRO A 267 -5.97 3.21 -17.55
N GLY A 268 -5.08 3.96 -16.88
CA GLY A 268 -4.03 4.77 -17.51
C GLY A 268 -2.79 3.97 -17.91
N ASN A 269 -2.73 2.66 -17.62
CA ASN A 269 -1.59 1.78 -17.83
C ASN A 269 -0.29 2.35 -17.23
N ARG A 270 -0.38 2.83 -15.98
CA ARG A 270 0.74 3.47 -15.26
C ARG A 270 0.88 2.94 -13.84
N MET A 271 2.12 3.01 -13.33
CA MET A 271 2.41 2.89 -11.91
C MET A 271 3.23 4.09 -11.43
N PHE A 272 3.13 4.37 -10.15
CA PHE A 272 3.93 5.37 -9.46
C PHE A 272 4.67 4.70 -8.31
N VAL A 273 5.94 5.04 -8.11
CA VAL A 273 6.81 4.37 -7.13
C VAL A 273 7.59 5.42 -6.37
N THR A 274 7.66 5.26 -5.07
CA THR A 274 8.46 6.09 -4.16
C THR A 274 9.65 5.32 -3.61
N ASP A 275 10.73 6.03 -3.25
CA ASP A 275 11.88 5.45 -2.57
C ASP A 275 12.37 6.31 -1.40
N LEU A 276 13.22 5.72 -0.53
CA LEU A 276 13.75 6.42 0.65
C LEU A 276 14.80 7.48 0.30
N ALA A 277 15.33 7.52 -0.92
CA ALA A 277 16.15 8.65 -1.37
C ALA A 277 15.32 9.89 -1.73
N GLY A 278 13.99 9.80 -1.59
CA GLY A 278 13.07 10.90 -1.85
C GLY A 278 12.74 11.08 -3.33
N SER A 279 12.76 9.99 -4.09
CA SER A 279 12.39 10.01 -5.49
C SER A 279 10.96 9.52 -5.69
N LEU A 280 10.27 10.14 -6.64
CA LEU A 280 9.01 9.67 -7.22
C LEU A 280 9.23 9.31 -8.67
N TYR A 281 8.87 8.10 -9.04
CA TYR A 281 8.95 7.62 -10.42
C TYR A 281 7.56 7.33 -10.97
N ALA A 282 7.39 7.50 -12.28
CA ALA A 282 6.29 6.95 -13.07
C ALA A 282 6.85 5.98 -14.11
N ALA A 283 6.13 4.89 -14.35
CA ALA A 283 6.40 3.94 -15.42
C ALA A 283 5.08 3.34 -15.95
N LYS A 284 5.12 2.67 -17.10
CA LYS A 284 4.00 1.80 -17.50
C LYS A 284 3.93 0.57 -16.61
N LEU A 285 2.77 -0.08 -16.52
CA LEU A 285 2.57 -1.30 -15.72
C LEU A 285 3.49 -2.46 -16.13
N VAL A 286 4.04 -2.43 -17.34
CA VAL A 286 5.05 -3.38 -17.82
C VAL A 286 6.49 -2.92 -17.56
N GLY A 287 6.67 -1.77 -16.88
CA GLY A 287 7.97 -1.22 -16.51
C GLY A 287 8.65 -0.33 -17.56
N THR A 288 8.12 -0.22 -18.78
CA THR A 288 8.66 0.69 -19.79
C THR A 288 8.36 2.15 -19.46
N ASP A 289 9.05 3.08 -20.13
CA ASP A 289 8.87 4.53 -19.99
C ASP A 289 9.09 5.04 -18.55
N LYS A 290 9.99 4.38 -17.78
CA LYS A 290 10.38 4.84 -16.44
C LYS A 290 10.95 6.25 -16.52
N ARG A 291 10.40 7.15 -15.72
CA ARG A 291 10.87 8.53 -15.56
C ARG A 291 10.80 8.96 -14.11
N MET A 292 11.76 9.75 -13.69
CA MET A 292 11.76 10.39 -12.38
C MET A 292 10.90 11.66 -12.46
N LEU A 293 9.93 11.80 -11.57
CA LEU A 293 9.07 12.98 -11.46
C LEU A 293 9.58 13.94 -10.38
N LEU A 294 10.06 13.38 -9.26
CA LEU A 294 10.67 14.14 -8.16
C LEU A 294 11.97 13.48 -7.74
N ALA A 295 12.88 14.28 -7.18
CA ALA A 295 14.13 13.82 -6.59
C ALA A 295 14.41 14.56 -5.29
N ALA A 296 15.03 13.88 -4.32
CA ALA A 296 15.51 14.44 -3.05
C ALA A 296 14.42 15.19 -2.25
N GLN A 297 13.21 14.65 -2.21
CA GLN A 297 12.06 15.23 -1.48
C GLN A 297 11.92 14.68 -0.05
N GLY A 298 13.01 14.44 0.66
CA GLY A 298 13.03 13.78 1.97
C GLY A 298 13.13 12.26 1.82
N ASN A 299 12.44 11.51 2.69
CA ASN A 299 12.32 10.04 2.54
C ASN A 299 10.87 9.71 2.21
N LEU A 300 10.59 9.34 0.95
CA LEU A 300 9.23 9.04 0.54
C LEU A 300 8.87 7.58 0.87
N THR A 301 7.63 7.39 1.37
CA THR A 301 7.09 6.08 1.74
C THR A 301 5.81 5.78 0.96
N GLY A 302 4.69 5.54 1.60
CA GLY A 302 3.44 5.19 0.93
C GLY A 302 2.99 6.21 -0.11
N ILE A 303 2.29 5.72 -1.13
CA ILE A 303 1.73 6.51 -2.22
C ILE A 303 0.38 5.95 -2.63
N ALA A 304 -0.56 6.82 -2.97
CA ALA A 304 -1.84 6.45 -3.57
C ALA A 304 -2.10 7.30 -4.82
N TYR A 305 -2.70 6.70 -5.84
CA TYR A 305 -3.21 7.38 -7.02
C TYR A 305 -4.73 7.27 -7.06
N VAL A 306 -5.40 8.36 -7.34
CA VAL A 306 -6.87 8.40 -7.50
C VAL A 306 -7.27 9.33 -8.62
N GLU A 307 -8.45 9.08 -9.21
CA GLU A 307 -9.13 10.01 -10.12
C GLU A 307 -10.11 10.87 -9.31
N VAL A 308 -9.97 12.19 -9.39
CA VAL A 308 -10.77 13.19 -8.66
C VAL A 308 -11.60 14.06 -9.61
#